data_2e2e02da7c0a99e9500f8a723c6dfcda
#
_entry.id   2e2e02da7c0a99e9500f8a723c6dfcda
#
_cell.length_a   1.000
_cell.length_b   1.000
_cell.length_c   1.000
_cell.angle_alpha   90.00
_cell.angle_beta   90.00
_cell.angle_gamma   90.00
#
_symmetry.space_group_name_H-M   'P 1'
#
loop_
_entity.id
_entity.type
_entity.pdbx_description
1 polymer ?
#
loop_
_entity_poly.entity_id
_entity_poly.type
_entity_poly.pdbx_seq_one_letter_code
_entity_poly.pdbx_strand_id
1 'polypeptide(L)'
;TGAVFFGVALALRPEPGGSVNFEFAEFMTSSIFKVPVSLILIAAVVLFVWIPYRRSVLGRAAYAIGSSEHAAYMSGVPIARAKILAYALAGFLAAIAGLMLTFLTYSGAAKASLGADYTLNSIAAVVIGGTSLFGGAGSAIGSIFGAFVMRTVGDLLIVFDINPVLQPLFVGIVLLFAVSLGSLRLLRIKNKLDLYR
;
A
#
# COMPACT_ATOMS: atom_id res chain seq x y z
N THR A 1 -1.43 5.60 -16.58
CA THR A 1 -2.47 4.55 -16.41
C THR A 1 -3.54 4.95 -15.40
N GLY A 2 -3.21 5.47 -14.18
CA GLY A 2 -4.19 5.88 -13.19
C GLY A 2 -5.24 6.88 -13.70
N ALA A 3 -4.82 7.91 -14.43
CA ALA A 3 -5.73 8.90 -15.03
C ALA A 3 -6.72 8.29 -16.05
N VAL A 4 -6.29 7.25 -16.79
CA VAL A 4 -7.16 6.55 -17.74
C VAL A 4 -8.26 5.78 -17.00
N PHE A 5 -7.88 5.01 -15.98
CA PHE A 5 -8.86 4.28 -15.15
C PHE A 5 -9.81 5.22 -14.43
N PHE A 6 -9.31 6.35 -13.94
CA PHE A 6 -10.15 7.40 -13.36
C PHE A 6 -11.13 7.99 -14.37
N GLY A 7 -10.66 8.31 -15.60
CA GLY A 7 -11.52 8.81 -16.67
C GLY A 7 -12.60 7.79 -17.06
N VAL A 8 -12.27 6.50 -17.16
CA VAL A 8 -13.24 5.44 -17.41
C VAL A 8 -14.24 5.32 -16.26
N ALA A 9 -13.78 5.35 -15.01
CA ALA A 9 -14.68 5.29 -13.84
C ALA A 9 -15.64 6.50 -13.81
N LEU A 10 -15.15 7.70 -14.12
CA LEU A 10 -15.96 8.92 -14.20
C LEU A 10 -16.98 8.87 -15.36
N ALA A 11 -16.58 8.32 -16.52
CA ALA A 11 -17.49 8.13 -17.65
C ALA A 11 -18.61 7.11 -17.34
N LEU A 12 -18.28 6.04 -16.61
CA LEU A 12 -19.25 5.04 -16.17
C LEU A 12 -20.15 5.56 -15.05
N ARG A 13 -19.63 6.40 -14.17
CA ARG A 13 -20.34 6.91 -13.01
C ARG A 13 -19.87 8.31 -12.60
N PRO A 14 -20.48 9.37 -13.20
CA PRO A 14 -20.10 10.76 -12.92
C PRO A 14 -20.51 11.21 -11.51
N GLU A 15 -21.56 10.63 -10.94
CA GLU A 15 -22.09 11.00 -9.61
C GLU A 15 -21.93 9.87 -8.59
N PRO A 16 -21.62 10.19 -7.31
CA PRO A 16 -21.63 9.23 -6.23
C PRO A 16 -23.02 8.62 -6.07
N GLY A 17 -23.09 7.31 -5.91
CA GLY A 17 -24.40 6.66 -5.73
C GLY A 17 -24.29 5.14 -5.92
N GLY A 18 -25.46 4.53 -6.10
CA GLY A 18 -25.66 3.10 -6.22
C GLY A 18 -26.09 2.47 -4.90
N SER A 19 -26.84 1.37 -5.02
CA SER A 19 -27.21 0.55 -3.89
C SER A 19 -26.27 -0.64 -3.80
N VAL A 20 -25.59 -0.76 -2.69
CA VAL A 20 -24.85 -1.98 -2.33
C VAL A 20 -25.83 -2.86 -1.54
N ASN A 21 -25.78 -4.17 -1.72
CA ASN A 21 -26.56 -5.08 -0.88
C ASN A 21 -26.19 -4.84 0.59
N PHE A 22 -27.13 -4.34 1.37
CA PHE A 22 -26.91 -3.89 2.73
C PHE A 22 -26.44 -5.03 3.63
N GLU A 23 -27.06 -6.21 3.52
CA GLU A 23 -26.68 -7.38 4.33
C GLU A 23 -25.24 -7.82 4.08
N PHE A 24 -24.80 -7.79 2.80
CA PHE A 24 -23.44 -8.17 2.46
C PHE A 24 -22.42 -7.12 2.91
N ALA A 25 -22.73 -5.84 2.77
CA ALA A 25 -21.86 -4.76 3.24
C ALA A 25 -21.76 -4.77 4.78
N GLU A 26 -22.87 -4.98 5.48
CA GLU A 26 -22.90 -5.13 6.94
C GLU A 26 -22.09 -6.34 7.38
N PHE A 27 -22.21 -7.48 6.72
CA PHE A 27 -21.37 -8.65 7.00
C PHE A 27 -19.88 -8.36 6.85
N MET A 28 -19.47 -7.66 5.78
CA MET A 28 -18.06 -7.32 5.54
C MET A 28 -17.49 -6.30 6.53
N THR A 29 -18.36 -5.47 7.11
CA THR A 29 -17.98 -4.46 8.12
C THR A 29 -18.24 -4.92 9.56
N SER A 30 -18.94 -6.04 9.75
CA SER A 30 -19.24 -6.63 11.05
C SER A 30 -18.02 -7.25 11.72
N SER A 31 -18.21 -7.65 12.98
CA SER A 31 -17.21 -8.39 13.75
C SER A 31 -17.70 -9.81 14.07
N ILE A 32 -16.88 -10.81 13.72
CA ILE A 32 -17.07 -12.20 14.07
C ILE A 32 -16.17 -12.52 15.29
N PHE A 33 -16.74 -12.99 16.39
CA PHE A 33 -15.99 -13.25 17.64
C PHE A 33 -15.13 -12.05 18.12
N LYS A 34 -15.65 -10.81 18.01
CA LYS A 34 -14.95 -9.56 18.34
C LYS A 34 -13.78 -9.22 17.41
N VAL A 35 -13.58 -9.96 16.32
CA VAL A 35 -12.58 -9.66 15.29
C VAL A 35 -13.29 -9.08 14.08
N PRO A 36 -12.94 -7.87 13.61
CA PRO A 36 -13.51 -7.30 12.38
C PRO A 36 -13.23 -8.21 11.17
N VAL A 37 -14.24 -8.43 10.32
CA VAL A 37 -14.11 -9.23 9.10
C VAL A 37 -13.00 -8.69 8.19
N SER A 38 -12.79 -7.38 8.17
CA SER A 38 -11.69 -6.72 7.45
C SER A 38 -10.30 -7.20 7.90
N LEU A 39 -10.09 -7.46 9.21
CA LEU A 39 -8.82 -8.04 9.69
C LEU A 39 -8.64 -9.49 9.25
N ILE A 40 -9.72 -10.28 9.24
CA ILE A 40 -9.69 -11.66 8.74
C ILE A 40 -9.33 -11.65 7.25
N LEU A 41 -9.89 -10.73 6.48
CA LEU A 41 -9.58 -10.56 5.06
C LEU A 41 -8.11 -10.18 4.84
N ILE A 42 -7.57 -9.24 5.61
CA ILE A 42 -6.14 -8.88 5.57
C ILE A 42 -5.27 -10.11 5.89
N ALA A 43 -5.61 -10.85 6.93
CA ALA A 43 -4.90 -12.08 7.29
C ALA A 43 -4.96 -13.14 6.18
N ALA A 44 -6.12 -13.32 5.55
CA ALA A 44 -6.30 -14.21 4.41
C ALA A 44 -5.43 -13.79 3.21
N VAL A 45 -5.42 -12.50 2.88
CA VAL A 45 -4.57 -11.96 1.80
C VAL A 45 -3.08 -12.19 2.11
N VAL A 46 -2.66 -11.99 3.35
CA VAL A 46 -1.26 -12.25 3.74
C VAL A 46 -0.93 -13.74 3.63
N LEU A 47 -1.79 -14.62 4.11
CA LEU A 47 -1.56 -16.07 4.11
C LEU A 47 -1.63 -16.67 2.71
N PHE A 48 -2.64 -16.35 1.92
CA PHE A 48 -2.93 -17.02 0.66
C PHE A 48 -2.33 -16.32 -0.56
N VAL A 49 -2.03 -15.02 -0.48
CA VAL A 49 -1.48 -14.25 -1.61
C VAL A 49 -0.02 -13.88 -1.34
N TRP A 50 0.26 -13.17 -0.26
CA TRP A 50 1.61 -12.63 -0.05
C TRP A 50 2.65 -13.69 0.35
N ILE A 51 2.35 -14.62 1.26
CA ILE A 51 3.30 -15.65 1.67
C ILE A 51 3.68 -16.57 0.50
N PRO A 52 2.73 -17.13 -0.29
CA PRO A 52 3.07 -17.91 -1.47
C PRO A 52 3.84 -17.12 -2.51
N TYR A 53 3.43 -15.86 -2.76
CA TYR A 53 4.15 -14.97 -3.68
C TYR A 53 5.60 -14.76 -3.25
N ARG A 54 5.83 -14.38 -1.99
CA ARG A 54 7.18 -14.14 -1.45
C ARG A 54 8.09 -15.38 -1.54
N ARG A 55 7.52 -16.58 -1.36
CA ARG A 55 8.25 -17.86 -1.46
C ARG A 55 8.45 -18.32 -2.90
N SER A 56 7.70 -17.81 -3.85
CA SER A 56 7.81 -18.17 -5.25
C SER A 56 9.12 -17.66 -5.88
N VAL A 57 9.50 -18.25 -7.02
CA VAL A 57 10.65 -17.80 -7.81
C VAL A 57 10.46 -16.36 -8.28
N LEU A 58 9.26 -16.00 -8.74
CA LEU A 58 8.95 -14.67 -9.24
C LEU A 58 8.90 -13.61 -8.13
N GLY A 59 8.46 -13.98 -6.93
CA GLY A 59 8.51 -13.09 -5.77
C GLY A 59 9.95 -12.78 -5.35
N ARG A 60 10.81 -13.78 -5.28
CA ARG A 60 12.26 -13.59 -5.02
C ARG A 60 12.93 -12.79 -6.13
N ALA A 61 12.54 -13.03 -7.38
CA ALA A 61 12.97 -12.26 -8.54
C ALA A 61 12.62 -10.77 -8.40
N ALA A 62 11.42 -10.43 -7.92
CA ALA A 62 11.01 -9.05 -7.70
C ALA A 62 11.92 -8.31 -6.69
N TYR A 63 12.35 -8.96 -5.61
CA TYR A 63 13.32 -8.38 -4.67
C TYR A 63 14.72 -8.21 -5.30
N ALA A 64 15.18 -9.18 -6.10
CA ALA A 64 16.46 -9.10 -6.81
C ALA A 64 16.46 -7.95 -7.82
N ILE A 65 15.40 -7.81 -8.62
CA ILE A 65 15.22 -6.71 -9.57
C ILE A 65 15.20 -5.36 -8.84
N GLY A 66 14.52 -5.28 -7.69
CA GLY A 66 14.50 -4.08 -6.88
C GLY A 66 15.87 -3.67 -6.33
N SER A 67 16.75 -4.62 -6.07
CA SER A 67 18.13 -4.33 -5.63
C SER A 67 19.03 -3.84 -6.77
N SER A 68 19.00 -4.52 -7.92
CA SER A 68 19.70 -4.14 -9.14
C SER A 68 19.11 -4.88 -10.34
N GLU A 69 18.41 -4.16 -11.21
CA GLU A 69 17.81 -4.75 -12.40
C GLU A 69 18.88 -5.34 -13.34
N HIS A 70 20.03 -4.65 -13.49
CA HIS A 70 21.11 -5.11 -14.34
C HIS A 70 21.74 -6.42 -13.82
N ALA A 71 22.03 -6.50 -12.53
CA ALA A 71 22.57 -7.72 -11.93
C ALA A 71 21.58 -8.89 -12.00
N ALA A 72 20.29 -8.64 -11.80
CA ALA A 72 19.24 -9.63 -11.94
C ALA A 72 19.15 -10.16 -13.38
N TYR A 73 19.28 -9.27 -14.39
CA TYR A 73 19.29 -9.64 -15.80
C TYR A 73 20.47 -10.56 -16.11
N MET A 74 21.68 -10.18 -15.69
CA MET A 74 22.90 -10.97 -15.88
C MET A 74 22.85 -12.34 -15.19
N SER A 75 22.03 -12.47 -14.15
CA SER A 75 21.78 -13.73 -13.44
C SER A 75 20.66 -14.59 -14.05
N GLY A 76 20.13 -14.22 -15.23
CA GLY A 76 19.10 -14.98 -15.93
C GLY A 76 17.70 -14.88 -15.31
N VAL A 77 17.45 -13.87 -14.46
CA VAL A 77 16.13 -13.67 -13.83
C VAL A 77 15.11 -13.22 -14.89
N PRO A 78 13.91 -13.82 -14.96
CA PRO A 78 12.86 -13.45 -15.92
C PRO A 78 12.19 -12.13 -15.55
N ILE A 79 12.84 -11.00 -15.84
CA ILE A 79 12.44 -9.65 -15.42
C ILE A 79 11.01 -9.32 -15.85
N ALA A 80 10.65 -9.55 -17.12
CA ALA A 80 9.34 -9.22 -17.64
C ALA A 80 8.21 -9.95 -16.89
N ARG A 81 8.36 -11.26 -16.67
CA ARG A 81 7.37 -12.07 -15.95
C ARG A 81 7.23 -11.63 -14.49
N ALA A 82 8.34 -11.33 -13.82
CA ALA A 82 8.32 -10.86 -12.43
C ALA A 82 7.64 -9.49 -12.31
N LYS A 83 7.92 -8.56 -13.22
CA LYS A 83 7.26 -7.24 -13.27
C LYS A 83 5.77 -7.37 -13.55
N ILE A 84 5.37 -8.16 -14.56
CA ILE A 84 3.94 -8.36 -14.88
C ILE A 84 3.18 -8.93 -13.68
N LEU A 85 3.71 -9.95 -13.01
CA LEU A 85 3.07 -10.54 -11.85
C LEU A 85 2.97 -9.55 -10.68
N ALA A 86 4.02 -8.77 -10.42
CA ALA A 86 4.00 -7.75 -9.36
C ALA A 86 2.93 -6.67 -9.61
N TYR A 87 2.82 -6.17 -10.86
CA TYR A 87 1.78 -5.20 -11.22
C TYR A 87 0.37 -5.81 -11.21
N ALA A 88 0.22 -7.06 -11.64
CA ALA A 88 -1.05 -7.77 -11.58
C ALA A 88 -1.53 -7.95 -10.13
N LEU A 89 -0.63 -8.34 -9.21
CA LEU A 89 -0.93 -8.44 -7.79
C LEU A 89 -1.27 -7.07 -7.19
N ALA A 90 -0.54 -6.02 -7.54
CA ALA A 90 -0.85 -4.67 -7.09
C ALA A 90 -2.24 -4.22 -7.53
N GLY A 91 -2.61 -4.46 -8.79
CA GLY A 91 -3.95 -4.17 -9.32
C GLY A 91 -5.04 -4.98 -8.63
N PHE A 92 -4.81 -6.26 -8.40
CA PHE A 92 -5.73 -7.14 -7.68
C PHE A 92 -5.98 -6.67 -6.24
N LEU A 93 -4.93 -6.32 -5.51
CA LEU A 93 -5.03 -5.79 -4.14
C LEU A 93 -5.71 -4.42 -4.10
N ALA A 94 -5.44 -3.57 -5.09
CA ALA A 94 -6.12 -2.28 -5.23
C ALA A 94 -7.63 -2.44 -5.49
N ALA A 95 -8.02 -3.44 -6.29
CA ALA A 95 -9.43 -3.76 -6.52
C ALA A 95 -10.13 -4.23 -5.23
N ILE A 96 -9.49 -5.09 -4.43
CA ILE A 96 -10.02 -5.50 -3.12
C ILE A 96 -10.18 -4.29 -2.20
N ALA A 97 -9.19 -3.39 -2.14
CA ALA A 97 -9.26 -2.18 -1.32
C ALA A 97 -10.41 -1.26 -1.77
N GLY A 98 -10.62 -1.09 -3.08
CA GLY A 98 -11.73 -0.33 -3.65
C GLY A 98 -13.10 -0.93 -3.29
N LEU A 99 -13.23 -2.25 -3.37
CA LEU A 99 -14.45 -2.95 -2.94
C LEU A 99 -14.72 -2.76 -1.45
N MET A 100 -13.70 -2.89 -0.60
CA MET A 100 -13.85 -2.65 0.85
C MET A 100 -14.28 -1.21 1.15
N LEU A 101 -13.73 -0.24 0.43
CA LEU A 101 -14.15 1.16 0.57
C LEU A 101 -15.61 1.35 0.16
N THR A 102 -16.05 0.71 -0.92
CA THR A 102 -17.44 0.76 -1.39
C THR A 102 -18.41 0.14 -0.37
N PHE A 103 -18.03 -0.97 0.27
CA PHE A 103 -18.84 -1.58 1.34
C PHE A 103 -18.91 -0.68 2.58
N LEU A 104 -17.80 -0.04 2.95
CA LEU A 104 -17.75 0.87 4.10
C LEU A 104 -18.57 2.14 3.89
N THR A 105 -18.60 2.67 2.66
CA THR A 105 -19.31 3.91 2.34
C THR A 105 -20.72 3.69 1.81
N TYR A 106 -21.12 2.45 1.59
CA TYR A 106 -22.38 2.05 0.93
C TYR A 106 -22.61 2.72 -0.42
N SER A 107 -21.57 3.26 -1.04
CA SER A 107 -21.64 4.06 -2.26
C SER A 107 -20.39 3.90 -3.11
N GLY A 108 -20.58 3.89 -4.42
CA GLY A 108 -19.46 4.02 -5.38
C GLY A 108 -19.31 5.48 -5.80
N ALA A 109 -18.08 6.00 -5.74
CA ALA A 109 -17.78 7.35 -6.17
C ALA A 109 -16.44 7.43 -6.88
N ALA A 110 -16.43 8.01 -8.08
CA ALA A 110 -15.21 8.34 -8.81
C ALA A 110 -14.77 9.77 -8.45
N LYS A 111 -14.06 9.95 -7.33
CA LYS A 111 -13.50 11.25 -6.92
C LYS A 111 -11.98 11.24 -7.08
N ALA A 112 -11.46 12.16 -7.88
CA ALA A 112 -10.00 12.30 -8.13
C ALA A 112 -9.22 12.58 -6.83
N SER A 113 -9.76 13.39 -5.93
CA SER A 113 -9.15 13.73 -4.64
C SER A 113 -8.92 12.48 -3.78
N LEU A 114 -9.89 11.59 -3.70
CA LEU A 114 -9.74 10.34 -2.93
C LEU A 114 -8.61 9.47 -3.47
N GLY A 115 -8.48 9.34 -4.79
CA GLY A 115 -7.40 8.56 -5.42
C GLY A 115 -6.00 9.10 -5.10
N ALA A 116 -5.83 10.42 -5.10
CA ALA A 116 -4.56 11.07 -4.76
C ALA A 116 -4.22 10.88 -3.28
N ASP A 117 -5.17 11.09 -2.38
CA ASP A 117 -4.99 10.97 -0.93
C ASP A 117 -4.63 9.52 -0.54
N TYR A 118 -5.34 8.52 -1.06
CA TYR A 118 -5.03 7.12 -0.80
C TYR A 118 -3.69 6.70 -1.39
N THR A 119 -3.27 7.25 -2.53
CA THR A 119 -1.97 6.97 -3.11
C THR A 119 -0.85 7.48 -2.22
N LEU A 120 -0.91 8.74 -1.78
CA LEU A 120 0.08 9.32 -0.87
C LEU A 120 0.13 8.59 0.47
N ASN A 121 -1.02 8.32 1.07
CA ASN A 121 -1.12 7.60 2.34
C ASN A 121 -0.58 6.17 2.24
N SER A 122 -0.81 5.46 1.11
CA SER A 122 -0.28 4.12 0.91
C SER A 122 1.25 4.11 0.79
N ILE A 123 1.83 5.10 0.08
CA ILE A 123 3.29 5.25 -0.02
C ILE A 123 3.87 5.54 1.37
N ALA A 124 3.26 6.46 2.12
CA ALA A 124 3.68 6.77 3.49
C ALA A 124 3.64 5.54 4.39
N ALA A 125 2.54 4.79 4.37
CA ALA A 125 2.38 3.57 5.17
C ALA A 125 3.44 2.52 4.84
N VAL A 126 3.75 2.31 3.56
CA VAL A 126 4.75 1.34 3.10
C VAL A 126 6.16 1.75 3.54
N VAL A 127 6.50 3.04 3.48
CA VAL A 127 7.80 3.57 3.92
C VAL A 127 7.96 3.49 5.43
N ILE A 128 6.95 3.90 6.19
CA ILE A 128 6.92 3.77 7.66
C ILE A 128 7.03 2.30 8.06
N GLY A 129 6.40 1.41 7.31
CA GLY A 129 6.50 -0.04 7.45
C GLY A 129 7.86 -0.65 7.13
N GLY A 130 8.86 0.19 6.75
CA GLY A 130 10.24 -0.22 6.51
C GLY A 130 10.52 -0.77 5.12
N THR A 131 9.63 -0.53 4.15
CA THR A 131 9.87 -0.86 2.74
C THR A 131 10.71 0.23 2.09
N SER A 132 11.79 -0.17 1.40
CA SER A 132 12.68 0.75 0.71
C SER A 132 12.05 1.30 -0.56
N LEU A 133 12.02 2.62 -0.73
CA LEU A 133 11.63 3.27 -1.99
C LEU A 133 12.63 3.00 -3.13
N PHE A 134 13.88 2.67 -2.79
CA PHE A 134 14.91 2.32 -3.76
C PHE A 134 14.83 0.85 -4.21
N GLY A 135 13.91 0.08 -3.63
CA GLY A 135 13.69 -1.34 -3.94
C GLY A 135 14.55 -2.29 -3.11
N GLY A 136 14.44 -3.57 -3.42
CA GLY A 136 15.24 -4.66 -2.84
C GLY A 136 14.88 -5.08 -1.42
N ALA A 137 14.18 -4.26 -0.66
CA ALA A 137 13.82 -4.55 0.73
C ALA A 137 12.40 -4.10 1.05
N GLY A 138 11.67 -4.92 1.80
CA GLY A 138 10.31 -4.61 2.24
C GLY A 138 9.54 -5.84 2.69
N SER A 139 8.39 -5.59 3.34
CA SER A 139 7.51 -6.65 3.84
C SER A 139 6.06 -6.17 3.87
N ALA A 140 5.13 -7.03 3.43
CA ALA A 140 3.70 -6.73 3.55
C ALA A 140 3.27 -6.57 5.03
N ILE A 141 3.84 -7.35 5.92
CA ILE A 141 3.56 -7.24 7.37
C ILE A 141 3.99 -5.86 7.87
N GLY A 142 5.20 -5.40 7.50
CA GLY A 142 5.66 -4.05 7.83
C GLY A 142 4.72 -2.98 7.29
N SER A 143 4.30 -3.09 6.02
CA SER A 143 3.37 -2.14 5.40
C SER A 143 2.00 -2.10 6.10
N ILE A 144 1.48 -3.23 6.59
CA ILE A 144 0.26 -3.30 7.38
C ILE A 144 0.43 -2.51 8.69
N PHE A 145 1.53 -2.75 9.44
CA PHE A 145 1.81 -1.97 10.64
C PHE A 145 2.00 -0.47 10.35
N GLY A 146 2.66 -0.13 9.24
CA GLY A 146 2.77 1.25 8.78
C GLY A 146 1.41 1.90 8.52
N ALA A 147 0.47 1.17 7.93
CA ALA A 147 -0.90 1.67 7.73
C ALA A 147 -1.64 1.91 9.06
N PHE A 148 -1.47 1.03 10.05
CA PHE A 148 -2.00 1.26 11.39
C PHE A 148 -1.40 2.51 12.05
N VAL A 149 -0.09 2.70 11.96
CA VAL A 149 0.58 3.91 12.47
C VAL A 149 0.01 5.16 11.80
N MET A 150 -0.14 5.16 10.47
CA MET A 150 -0.72 6.27 9.74
C MET A 150 -2.16 6.57 10.19
N ARG A 151 -2.97 5.54 10.40
CA ARG A 151 -4.33 5.71 10.92
C ARG A 151 -4.33 6.29 12.33
N THR A 152 -3.47 5.78 13.21
CA THR A 152 -3.33 6.29 14.58
C THR A 152 -2.93 7.76 14.60
N VAL A 153 -2.05 8.20 13.71
CA VAL A 153 -1.70 9.64 13.58
C VAL A 153 -2.95 10.45 13.23
N GLY A 154 -3.77 10.00 12.28
CA GLY A 154 -5.03 10.67 11.94
C GLY A 154 -6.00 10.76 13.12
N ASP A 155 -6.16 9.67 13.87
CA ASP A 155 -7.06 9.61 15.02
C ASP A 155 -6.55 10.49 16.18
N LEU A 156 -5.22 10.56 16.40
CA LEU A 156 -4.61 11.47 17.38
C LEU A 156 -4.88 12.95 17.07
N LEU A 157 -4.85 13.35 15.80
CA LEU A 157 -5.15 14.74 15.42
C LEU A 157 -6.59 15.13 15.82
N ILE A 158 -7.52 14.20 15.70
CA ILE A 158 -8.92 14.40 16.12
C ILE A 158 -9.02 14.51 17.65
N VAL A 159 -8.31 13.64 18.39
CA VAL A 159 -8.29 13.66 19.87
C VAL A 159 -7.71 14.97 20.42
N PHE A 160 -6.71 15.53 19.74
CA PHE A 160 -6.12 16.83 20.11
C PHE A 160 -6.89 18.05 19.58
N ASP A 161 -8.10 17.83 19.02
CA ASP A 161 -8.95 18.88 18.44
C ASP A 161 -8.24 19.72 17.36
N ILE A 162 -7.30 19.09 16.65
CA ILE A 162 -6.59 19.72 15.54
C ILE A 162 -7.46 19.67 14.30
N ASN A 163 -7.56 20.80 13.60
CA ASN A 163 -8.38 20.90 12.38
C ASN A 163 -7.99 19.80 11.36
N PRO A 164 -8.95 18.95 10.92
CA PRO A 164 -8.69 17.87 9.95
C PRO A 164 -8.05 18.32 8.63
N VAL A 165 -8.19 19.60 8.26
CA VAL A 165 -7.55 20.20 7.08
C VAL A 165 -6.01 20.16 7.19
N LEU A 166 -5.46 20.11 8.39
CA LEU A 166 -4.02 19.99 8.64
C LEU A 166 -3.50 18.54 8.56
N GLN A 167 -4.37 17.54 8.47
CA GLN A 167 -3.98 16.14 8.40
C GLN A 167 -2.96 15.85 7.28
N PRO A 168 -3.13 16.34 6.03
CA PRO A 168 -2.14 16.12 4.97
C PRO A 168 -0.76 16.71 5.29
N LEU A 169 -0.71 17.83 6.01
CA LEU A 169 0.55 18.43 6.46
C LEU A 169 1.30 17.50 7.41
N PHE A 170 0.63 16.97 8.42
CA PHE A 170 1.24 16.02 9.37
C PHE A 170 1.68 14.74 8.69
N VAL A 171 0.85 14.20 7.78
CA VAL A 171 1.21 13.03 6.95
C VAL A 171 2.47 13.32 6.14
N GLY A 172 2.57 14.49 5.50
CA GLY A 172 3.75 14.92 4.75
C GLY A 172 5.00 15.03 5.61
N ILE A 173 4.89 15.59 6.81
CA ILE A 173 6.00 15.69 7.78
C ILE A 173 6.47 14.28 8.20
N VAL A 174 5.56 13.41 8.58
CA VAL A 174 5.88 12.03 8.98
C VAL A 174 6.56 11.27 7.83
N LEU A 175 6.09 11.45 6.60
CA LEU A 175 6.70 10.87 5.41
C LEU A 175 8.13 11.38 5.18
N LEU A 176 8.36 12.68 5.31
CA LEU A 176 9.70 13.28 5.20
C LEU A 176 10.66 12.68 6.22
N PHE A 177 10.23 12.57 7.48
CA PHE A 177 11.03 11.94 8.53
C PHE A 177 11.33 10.46 8.23
N ALA A 178 10.33 9.68 7.80
CA ALA A 178 10.50 8.28 7.49
C ALA A 178 11.48 8.06 6.32
N VAL A 179 11.39 8.86 5.26
CA VAL A 179 12.29 8.81 4.11
C VAL A 179 13.71 9.25 4.50
N SER A 180 13.85 10.32 5.30
CA SER A 180 15.14 10.81 5.78
C SER A 180 15.86 9.75 6.61
N LEU A 181 15.16 9.09 7.55
CA LEU A 181 15.72 8.02 8.37
C LEU A 181 16.09 6.79 7.52
N GLY A 182 15.31 6.48 6.49
CA GLY A 182 15.61 5.43 5.53
C GLY A 182 16.90 5.71 4.74
N SER A 183 17.10 6.94 4.27
CA SER A 183 18.28 7.35 3.51
C SER A 183 19.55 7.35 4.36
N LEU A 184 19.49 7.74 5.63
CA LEU A 184 20.63 7.71 6.55
C LEU A 184 21.20 6.31 6.76
N ARG A 185 20.35 5.27 6.76
CA ARG A 185 20.82 3.87 6.82
C ARG A 185 21.64 3.49 5.59
N LEU A 186 21.26 3.94 4.41
CA LEU A 186 22.00 3.68 3.17
C LEU A 186 23.35 4.39 3.15
N LEU A 187 23.43 5.65 3.62
CA LEU A 187 24.68 6.39 3.73
C LEU A 187 25.65 5.72 4.70
N ARG A 188 25.16 5.18 5.82
CA ARG A 188 26.00 4.47 6.80
C ARG A 188 26.61 3.18 6.24
N ILE A 189 25.89 2.48 5.35
CA ILE A 189 26.40 1.26 4.68
C ILE A 189 27.44 1.62 3.63
N LYS A 190 27.22 2.69 2.85
CA LYS A 190 28.16 3.14 1.82
C LYS A 190 29.49 3.60 2.44
N ASN A 191 29.44 4.39 3.50
CA ASN A 191 30.65 4.83 4.22
C ASN A 191 31.47 3.68 4.82
N LYS A 192 30.83 2.56 5.20
CA LYS A 192 31.56 1.37 5.67
C LYS A 192 32.30 0.65 4.52
N LEU A 193 31.72 0.62 3.33
CA LEU A 193 32.38 0.00 2.16
C LEU A 193 33.52 0.83 1.64
N ASP A 194 33.44 2.16 1.74
CA ASP A 194 34.55 3.06 1.32
C ASP A 194 35.75 3.02 2.29
N LEU A 195 35.57 2.57 3.54
CA LEU A 195 36.64 2.40 4.53
C LEU A 195 37.46 1.11 4.30
N TYR A 196 37.01 0.18 3.47
CA TYR A 196 37.69 -1.07 3.14
C TYR A 196 38.25 -1.08 1.70
N ARG A 197 38.30 0.07 1.04
CA ARG A 197 38.83 0.27 -0.30
C ARG A 197 40.10 1.12 -0.22
#